data_4dc6cbebcf8f96da011022857f88fa60
#
_entry.id   4dc6cbebcf8f96da011022857f88fa60
#
_cell.length_a   1.000
_cell.length_b   1.000
_cell.length_c   1.000
_cell.angle_alpha   90.00
_cell.angle_beta   90.00
_cell.angle_gamma   90.00
#
_symmetry.space_group_name_H-M   'P 1'
#
loop_
_entity.id
_entity.type
_entity.pdbx_description
1 polymer ?
#
loop_
_entity_poly.entity_id
_entity_poly.type
_entity_poly.pdbx_seq_one_letter_code
_entity_poly.pdbx_strand_id
1 'polypeptide(L)'
;SAKLSYENSRSQDLSSLYDESNKNTLKATVTWPIYLGGKNKASLNKSQNLQNKKKLLLNSVTKTNNSNAAISWSTLQSSKSLLNSVNSQVKAAEIANEGITVEYESGLGRSTLDVIQSNSILLNSRIALATSERNYLLAQFKVLKSIGQLNSNHLKIK
;
A
#
# COMPACT_ATOMS: atom_id res chain seq x y z
N SER A 1 -33.23 -28.52 2.21
CA SER A 1 -33.04 -28.27 3.64
C SER A 1 -33.74 -29.36 4.44
N ALA A 2 -33.18 -29.77 5.56
CA ALA A 2 -33.77 -30.66 6.54
C ALA A 2 -33.98 -29.87 7.84
N LYS A 3 -35.19 -29.94 8.40
CA LYS A 3 -35.56 -29.29 9.66
C LYS A 3 -36.20 -30.31 10.59
N LEU A 4 -35.66 -30.45 11.78
CA LEU A 4 -36.26 -31.22 12.87
C LEU A 4 -36.78 -30.23 13.90
N SER A 5 -38.06 -30.36 14.27
CA SER A 5 -38.68 -29.56 15.33
C SER A 5 -39.41 -30.47 16.30
N TYR A 6 -39.23 -30.19 17.57
CA TYR A 6 -39.94 -30.79 18.66
C TYR A 6 -40.79 -29.71 19.33
N GLU A 7 -42.06 -29.96 19.46
CA GLU A 7 -43.00 -29.05 20.10
C GLU A 7 -43.75 -29.81 21.20
N ASN A 8 -43.70 -29.28 22.39
CA ASN A 8 -44.48 -29.75 23.54
C ASN A 8 -45.52 -28.67 23.86
N SER A 9 -46.78 -28.97 23.70
CA SER A 9 -47.86 -28.08 24.09
C SER A 9 -48.70 -28.72 25.18
N ARG A 10 -48.92 -27.99 26.28
CA ARG A 10 -49.78 -28.36 27.40
C ARG A 10 -50.97 -27.40 27.38
N SER A 11 -52.15 -27.91 27.22
CA SER A 11 -53.39 -27.14 27.34
C SER A 11 -54.21 -27.66 28.50
N GLN A 12 -54.68 -26.72 29.33
CA GLN A 12 -55.56 -26.98 30.45
C GLN A 12 -56.88 -26.27 30.15
N ASP A 13 -57.94 -27.01 30.02
CA ASP A 13 -59.25 -26.42 29.82
C ASP A 13 -59.94 -26.14 31.20
N LEU A 14 -60.18 -24.86 31.44
CA LEU A 14 -60.77 -24.38 32.70
C LEU A 14 -62.28 -24.70 32.84
N SER A 15 -62.89 -25.24 31.80
CA SER A 15 -64.36 -25.55 31.79
C SER A 15 -64.71 -27.01 32.12
N SER A 16 -63.70 -27.88 32.23
CA SER A 16 -63.86 -29.29 32.59
C SER A 16 -62.86 -29.69 33.65
N LEU A 17 -63.32 -30.22 34.77
CA LEU A 17 -62.57 -30.46 36.01
C LEU A 17 -61.40 -31.46 35.88
N TYR A 18 -61.18 -32.12 34.75
CA TYR A 18 -60.13 -33.16 34.58
C TYR A 18 -59.64 -33.36 33.15
N ASP A 19 -59.58 -32.36 32.26
CA ASP A 19 -59.00 -32.54 30.93
C ASP A 19 -57.69 -31.80 30.80
N GLU A 20 -56.60 -32.48 31.16
CA GLU A 20 -55.23 -32.04 30.93
C GLU A 20 -54.68 -32.74 29.68
N SER A 21 -54.57 -32.02 28.57
CA SER A 21 -54.03 -32.55 27.34
C SER A 21 -52.56 -32.16 27.16
N ASN A 22 -51.67 -33.17 27.19
CA ASN A 22 -50.25 -33.03 26.85
C ASN A 22 -50.01 -33.54 25.44
N LYS A 23 -49.65 -32.64 24.52
CA LYS A 23 -49.39 -33.00 23.13
C LYS A 23 -47.88 -32.82 22.83
N ASN A 24 -47.23 -33.94 22.55
CA ASN A 24 -45.83 -33.94 22.08
C ASN A 24 -45.82 -34.17 20.58
N THR A 25 -45.29 -33.21 19.83
CA THR A 25 -45.21 -33.29 18.37
C THR A 25 -43.74 -33.27 17.93
N LEU A 26 -43.31 -34.36 17.31
CA LEU A 26 -42.01 -34.43 16.64
C LEU A 26 -42.26 -34.30 15.14
N LYS A 27 -41.72 -33.24 14.52
CA LYS A 27 -41.88 -32.96 13.10
C LYS A 27 -40.52 -32.95 12.42
N ALA A 28 -40.33 -33.86 11.48
CA ALA A 28 -39.18 -33.85 10.56
C ALA A 28 -39.67 -33.39 9.18
N THR A 29 -39.08 -32.33 8.67
CA THR A 29 -39.43 -31.78 7.37
C THR A 29 -38.20 -31.78 6.48
N VAL A 30 -38.25 -32.49 5.34
CA VAL A 30 -37.23 -32.46 4.30
C VAL A 30 -37.80 -31.73 3.09
N THR A 31 -37.18 -30.63 2.71
CA THR A 31 -37.55 -29.83 1.54
C THR A 31 -36.51 -30.02 0.46
N TRP A 32 -36.86 -30.67 -0.63
CA TRP A 32 -36.01 -30.87 -1.79
C TRP A 32 -36.61 -30.13 -2.99
N PRO A 33 -36.00 -28.99 -3.44
CA PRO A 33 -36.51 -28.29 -4.60
C PRO A 33 -36.09 -29.06 -5.87
N ILE A 34 -37.06 -29.68 -6.55
CA ILE A 34 -36.80 -30.47 -7.77
C ILE A 34 -36.57 -29.56 -8.98
N TYR A 35 -37.31 -28.46 -9.06
CA TYR A 35 -37.20 -27.49 -10.16
C TYR A 35 -37.26 -26.04 -9.65
N LEU A 36 -36.26 -25.25 -9.96
CA LEU A 36 -36.15 -23.83 -9.56
C LEU A 36 -36.01 -22.88 -10.77
N GLY A 37 -36.61 -23.26 -11.92
CA GLY A 37 -36.61 -22.39 -13.11
C GLY A 37 -35.19 -21.91 -13.54
N GLY A 38 -34.18 -22.79 -13.44
CA GLY A 38 -32.81 -22.46 -13.83
C GLY A 38 -31.99 -21.65 -12.80
N LYS A 39 -32.58 -21.29 -11.64
CA LYS A 39 -31.92 -20.49 -10.59
C LYS A 39 -30.56 -21.09 -10.16
N ASN A 40 -30.50 -22.42 -9.98
CA ASN A 40 -29.29 -23.10 -9.54
C ASN A 40 -28.18 -23.01 -10.60
N LYS A 41 -28.52 -23.19 -11.89
CA LYS A 41 -27.57 -23.07 -13.02
C LYS A 41 -27.07 -21.62 -13.14
N ALA A 42 -27.96 -20.65 -13.04
CA ALA A 42 -27.59 -19.24 -13.05
C ALA A 42 -26.67 -18.86 -11.86
N SER A 43 -26.96 -19.38 -10.66
CA SER A 43 -26.12 -19.18 -9.47
C SER A 43 -24.76 -19.83 -9.63
N LEU A 44 -24.67 -21.03 -10.20
CA LEU A 44 -23.39 -21.70 -10.51
C LEU A 44 -22.58 -20.88 -11.50
N ASN A 45 -23.17 -20.45 -12.61
CA ASN A 45 -22.52 -19.62 -13.62
C ASN A 45 -22.02 -18.29 -13.02
N LYS A 46 -22.84 -17.65 -12.17
CA LYS A 46 -22.44 -16.44 -11.43
C LYS A 46 -21.20 -16.70 -10.57
N SER A 47 -21.17 -17.81 -9.83
CA SER A 47 -20.04 -18.16 -8.97
C SER A 47 -18.77 -18.44 -9.78
N GLN A 48 -18.89 -19.14 -10.91
CA GLN A 48 -17.78 -19.41 -11.82
C GLN A 48 -17.22 -18.11 -12.44
N ASN A 49 -18.10 -17.22 -12.88
CA ASN A 49 -17.70 -15.92 -13.42
C ASN A 49 -17.02 -15.05 -12.35
N LEU A 50 -17.50 -15.10 -11.11
CA LEU A 50 -16.88 -14.41 -9.99
C LEU A 50 -15.48 -14.98 -9.68
N GLN A 51 -15.32 -16.30 -9.73
CA GLN A 51 -14.02 -16.96 -9.57
C GLN A 51 -13.05 -16.52 -10.67
N ASN A 52 -13.50 -16.53 -11.95
CA ASN A 52 -12.68 -16.08 -13.06
C ASN A 52 -12.28 -14.60 -12.94
N LYS A 53 -13.23 -13.73 -12.55
CA LYS A 53 -12.94 -12.33 -12.24
C LYS A 53 -11.84 -12.20 -11.18
N LYS A 54 -11.92 -12.99 -10.10
CA LYS A 54 -10.90 -12.95 -9.02
C LYS A 54 -9.54 -13.46 -9.49
N LYS A 55 -9.48 -14.49 -10.34
CA LYS A 55 -8.21 -14.95 -10.96
C LYS A 55 -7.57 -13.90 -11.84
N LEU A 56 -8.37 -13.23 -12.69
CA LEU A 56 -7.88 -12.14 -13.54
C LEU A 56 -7.39 -10.94 -12.71
N LEU A 57 -8.11 -10.60 -11.64
CA LEU A 57 -7.70 -9.55 -10.72
C LEU A 57 -6.38 -9.89 -10.03
N LEU A 58 -6.20 -11.13 -9.56
CA LEU A 58 -4.94 -11.58 -8.98
C LEU A 58 -3.77 -11.42 -9.96
N ASN A 59 -3.95 -11.86 -11.21
CA ASN A 59 -2.93 -11.71 -12.26
C ASN A 59 -2.59 -10.24 -12.52
N SER A 60 -3.60 -9.36 -12.57
CA SER A 60 -3.42 -7.92 -12.76
C SER A 60 -2.62 -7.32 -11.61
N VAL A 61 -3.01 -7.60 -10.36
CA VAL A 61 -2.32 -7.12 -9.16
C VAL A 61 -0.87 -7.60 -9.11
N THR A 62 -0.63 -8.88 -9.43
CA THR A 62 0.72 -9.45 -9.48
C THR A 62 1.61 -8.73 -10.50
N LYS A 63 1.09 -8.50 -11.72
CA LYS A 63 1.82 -7.76 -12.75
C LYS A 63 2.11 -6.32 -12.33
N THR A 64 1.11 -5.64 -11.76
CA THR A 64 1.27 -4.27 -11.25
C THR A 64 2.32 -4.21 -10.14
N ASN A 65 2.30 -5.17 -9.21
CA ASN A 65 3.29 -5.21 -8.13
C ASN A 65 4.71 -5.44 -8.65
N ASN A 66 4.89 -6.36 -9.61
CA ASN A 66 6.18 -6.60 -10.23
C ASN A 66 6.71 -5.36 -10.97
N SER A 67 5.81 -4.65 -11.68
CA SER A 67 6.16 -3.39 -12.34
C SER A 67 6.55 -2.30 -11.32
N ASN A 68 5.80 -2.16 -10.24
CA ASN A 68 6.10 -1.21 -9.17
C ASN A 68 7.44 -1.49 -8.49
N ALA A 69 7.77 -2.77 -8.27
CA ALA A 69 9.06 -3.17 -7.72
C ALA A 69 10.22 -2.79 -8.66
N ALA A 70 10.09 -3.07 -9.97
CA ALA A 70 11.08 -2.70 -10.97
C ALA A 70 11.27 -1.18 -11.07
N ILE A 71 10.17 -0.40 -11.07
CA ILE A 71 10.20 1.06 -11.09
C ILE A 71 10.88 1.60 -9.82
N SER A 72 10.55 1.06 -8.65
CA SER A 72 11.14 1.48 -7.38
C SER A 72 12.65 1.22 -7.36
N TRP A 73 13.09 0.08 -7.87
CA TRP A 73 14.52 -0.24 -8.00
C TRP A 73 15.25 0.71 -8.96
N SER A 74 14.68 0.97 -10.15
CA SER A 74 15.23 1.92 -11.11
C SER A 74 15.32 3.33 -10.52
N THR A 75 14.29 3.77 -9.79
CA THR A 75 14.27 5.06 -9.10
C THR A 75 15.37 5.14 -8.04
N LEU A 76 15.62 4.07 -7.28
CA LEU A 76 16.70 4.01 -6.30
C LEU A 76 18.06 4.18 -6.98
N GLN A 77 18.30 3.47 -8.08
CA GLN A 77 19.55 3.55 -8.82
C GLN A 77 19.78 4.95 -9.40
N SER A 78 18.75 5.56 -9.97
CA SER A 78 18.79 6.94 -10.48
C SER A 78 19.05 7.96 -9.38
N SER A 79 18.38 7.81 -8.22
CA SER A 79 18.58 8.69 -7.06
C SER A 79 20.00 8.58 -6.50
N LYS A 80 20.60 7.37 -6.49
CA LYS A 80 21.98 7.15 -6.08
C LYS A 80 22.97 7.86 -7.03
N SER A 81 22.76 7.72 -8.33
CA SER A 81 23.60 8.40 -9.35
C SER A 81 23.48 9.91 -9.25
N LEU A 82 22.26 10.42 -9.06
CA LEU A 82 22.01 11.85 -8.86
C LEU A 82 22.71 12.38 -7.61
N LEU A 83 22.62 11.65 -6.49
CA LEU A 83 23.30 12.03 -5.24
C LEU A 83 24.82 12.14 -5.44
N ASN A 84 25.43 11.19 -6.15
CA ASN A 84 26.88 11.23 -6.44
C ASN A 84 27.24 12.45 -7.32
N SER A 85 26.42 12.75 -8.35
CA SER A 85 26.63 13.89 -9.23
C SER A 85 26.51 15.23 -8.49
N VAL A 86 25.46 15.36 -7.65
CA VAL A 86 25.26 16.59 -6.86
C VAL A 86 26.35 16.76 -5.80
N ASN A 87 26.84 15.67 -5.22
CA ASN A 87 27.99 15.73 -4.30
C ASN A 87 29.25 16.27 -4.99
N SER A 88 29.52 15.82 -6.22
CA SER A 88 30.60 16.36 -7.03
C SER A 88 30.38 17.83 -7.40
N GLN A 89 29.15 18.23 -7.68
CA GLN A 89 28.76 19.62 -7.95
C GLN A 89 29.02 20.52 -6.74
N VAL A 90 28.70 20.09 -5.52
CA VAL A 90 28.97 20.85 -4.29
C VAL A 90 30.46 21.05 -4.13
N LYS A 91 31.27 19.99 -4.29
CA LYS A 91 32.75 20.10 -4.20
C LYS A 91 33.32 21.10 -5.23
N ALA A 92 32.82 21.04 -6.46
CA ALA A 92 33.24 21.99 -7.49
C ALA A 92 32.86 23.45 -7.16
N ALA A 93 31.62 23.64 -6.62
CA ALA A 93 31.15 24.95 -6.18
C ALA A 93 31.94 25.47 -4.97
N GLU A 94 32.37 24.62 -4.05
CA GLU A 94 33.23 24.98 -2.91
C GLU A 94 34.60 25.47 -3.39
N ILE A 95 35.25 24.71 -4.25
CA ILE A 95 36.58 25.11 -4.83
C ILE A 95 36.44 26.41 -5.61
N ALA A 96 35.39 26.54 -6.43
CA ALA A 96 35.19 27.77 -7.20
C ALA A 96 34.92 28.99 -6.31
N ASN A 97 34.11 28.82 -5.25
CA ASN A 97 33.84 29.89 -4.30
C ASN A 97 35.07 30.31 -3.51
N GLU A 98 35.87 29.34 -3.07
CA GLU A 98 37.15 29.60 -2.39
C GLU A 98 38.11 30.37 -3.32
N GLY A 99 38.26 29.91 -4.58
CA GLY A 99 39.11 30.60 -5.55
C GLY A 99 38.69 32.05 -5.81
N ILE A 100 37.38 32.29 -6.04
CA ILE A 100 36.87 33.67 -6.25
C ILE A 100 37.07 34.54 -5.00
N THR A 101 36.91 33.98 -3.82
CA THR A 101 37.11 34.71 -2.55
C THR A 101 38.59 35.12 -2.39
N VAL A 102 39.54 34.20 -2.62
CA VAL A 102 40.96 34.47 -2.55
C VAL A 102 41.40 35.51 -3.59
N GLU A 103 40.89 35.41 -4.84
CA GLU A 103 41.18 36.41 -5.89
C GLU A 103 40.66 37.80 -5.53
N TYR A 104 39.45 37.88 -4.90
CA TYR A 104 38.88 39.13 -4.41
C TYR A 104 39.75 39.75 -3.29
N GLU A 105 40.10 38.95 -2.28
CA GLU A 105 40.91 39.40 -1.15
C GLU A 105 42.35 39.84 -1.58
N SER A 106 42.89 39.19 -2.62
CA SER A 106 44.21 39.52 -3.18
C SER A 106 44.18 40.72 -4.11
N GLY A 107 43.03 41.32 -4.37
CA GLY A 107 42.90 42.48 -5.27
C GLY A 107 43.09 42.16 -6.76
N LEU A 108 42.95 40.89 -7.16
CA LEU A 108 43.15 40.39 -8.52
C LEU A 108 41.97 40.66 -9.49
N GLY A 109 41.24 41.77 -9.30
CA GLY A 109 40.22 42.23 -10.25
C GLY A 109 38.87 41.59 -10.14
N ARG A 110 38.58 40.82 -9.07
CA ARG A 110 37.22 40.31 -8.79
C ARG A 110 36.39 41.37 -8.08
N SER A 111 35.09 41.40 -8.41
CA SER A 111 34.13 42.33 -7.78
C SER A 111 33.43 41.66 -6.59
N THR A 112 32.93 42.49 -5.67
CA THR A 112 32.04 42.00 -4.60
C THR A 112 30.83 41.21 -5.12
N LEU A 113 30.38 41.59 -6.33
CA LEU A 113 29.27 40.89 -7.00
C LEU A 113 29.62 39.42 -7.34
N ASP A 114 30.89 39.19 -7.81
CA ASP A 114 31.36 37.85 -8.13
C ASP A 114 31.37 36.95 -6.88
N VAL A 115 31.78 37.50 -5.73
CA VAL A 115 31.79 36.79 -4.45
C VAL A 115 30.37 36.44 -4.01
N ILE A 116 29.43 37.40 -4.08
CA ILE A 116 28.02 37.16 -3.73
C ILE A 116 27.43 36.13 -4.66
N GLN A 117 27.71 36.18 -5.94
CA GLN A 117 27.19 35.22 -6.92
C GLN A 117 27.74 33.82 -6.69
N SER A 118 29.02 33.66 -6.40
CA SER A 118 29.64 32.37 -6.13
C SER A 118 29.11 31.76 -4.81
N ASN A 119 28.91 32.57 -3.77
CA ASN A 119 28.27 32.14 -2.54
C ASN A 119 26.83 31.64 -2.78
N SER A 120 26.05 32.33 -3.63
CA SER A 120 24.71 31.93 -4.00
C SER A 120 24.69 30.58 -4.74
N ILE A 121 25.64 30.37 -5.66
CA ILE A 121 25.83 29.10 -6.37
C ILE A 121 26.16 27.97 -5.38
N LEU A 122 27.08 28.19 -4.47
CA LEU A 122 27.44 27.23 -3.43
C LEU A 122 26.26 26.88 -2.53
N LEU A 123 25.52 27.89 -2.07
CA LEU A 123 24.31 27.68 -1.26
C LEU A 123 23.26 26.84 -1.99
N ASN A 124 22.98 27.18 -3.26
CA ASN A 124 22.02 26.43 -4.08
C ASN A 124 22.49 24.97 -4.30
N SER A 125 23.78 24.74 -4.48
CA SER A 125 24.35 23.40 -4.61
C SER A 125 24.20 22.58 -3.33
N ARG A 126 24.38 23.18 -2.16
CA ARG A 126 24.16 22.55 -0.85
C ARG A 126 22.68 22.21 -0.60
N ILE A 127 21.77 23.09 -1.02
CA ILE A 127 20.32 22.82 -0.95
C ILE A 127 19.96 21.65 -1.87
N ALA A 128 20.54 21.60 -3.07
CA ALA A 128 20.34 20.49 -4.00
C ALA A 128 20.87 19.17 -3.40
N LEU A 129 22.00 19.20 -2.70
CA LEU A 129 22.54 18.02 -2.01
C LEU A 129 21.59 17.51 -0.94
N ALA A 130 21.12 18.35 -0.03
CA ALA A 130 20.18 17.97 1.02
C ALA A 130 18.87 17.39 0.43
N THR A 131 18.40 17.97 -0.68
CA THR A 131 17.21 17.47 -1.39
C THR A 131 17.48 16.10 -2.01
N SER A 132 18.65 15.89 -2.59
CA SER A 132 19.05 14.62 -3.20
C SER A 132 19.23 13.52 -2.16
N GLU A 133 19.84 13.81 -1.01
CA GLU A 133 19.95 12.90 0.12
C GLU A 133 18.57 12.43 0.62
N ARG A 134 17.64 13.38 0.83
CA ARG A 134 16.25 13.06 1.19
C ARG A 134 15.59 12.17 0.15
N ASN A 135 15.75 12.48 -1.13
CA ASN A 135 15.14 11.71 -2.21
C ASN A 135 15.73 10.29 -2.30
N TYR A 136 17.02 10.14 -2.08
CA TYR A 136 17.66 8.82 -2.01
C TYR A 136 17.12 7.98 -0.85
N LEU A 137 16.99 8.55 0.35
CA LEU A 137 16.37 7.88 1.50
C LEU A 137 14.92 7.47 1.20
N LEU A 138 14.12 8.35 0.61
CA LEU A 138 12.75 8.03 0.23
C LEU A 138 12.68 6.92 -0.83
N ALA A 139 13.63 6.87 -1.76
CA ALA A 139 13.71 5.81 -2.75
C ALA A 139 14.03 4.46 -2.11
N GLN A 140 14.89 4.40 -1.09
CA GLN A 140 15.15 3.18 -0.31
C GLN A 140 13.86 2.66 0.36
N PHE A 141 13.10 3.54 1.02
CA PHE A 141 11.83 3.15 1.64
C PHE A 141 10.77 2.71 0.62
N LYS A 142 10.75 3.30 -0.58
CA LYS A 142 9.86 2.86 -1.67
C LYS A 142 10.17 1.44 -2.12
N VAL A 143 11.45 1.07 -2.23
CA VAL A 143 11.85 -0.31 -2.54
C VAL A 143 11.40 -1.25 -1.43
N LEU A 144 11.70 -0.95 -0.15
CA LEU A 144 11.28 -1.77 0.98
C LEU A 144 9.76 -1.95 1.03
N LYS A 145 9.01 -0.89 0.72
CA LYS A 145 7.56 -0.95 0.61
C LYS A 145 7.10 -1.89 -0.52
N SER A 146 7.73 -1.82 -1.69
CA SER A 146 7.34 -2.63 -2.86
C SER A 146 7.57 -4.13 -2.67
N ILE A 147 8.56 -4.51 -1.84
CA ILE A 147 8.85 -5.89 -1.48
C ILE A 147 8.19 -6.34 -0.17
N GLY A 148 7.40 -5.45 0.48
CA GLY A 148 6.69 -5.77 1.73
C GLY A 148 7.56 -5.86 2.98
N GLN A 149 8.80 -5.36 2.94
CA GLN A 149 9.74 -5.39 4.07
C GLN A 149 9.80 -4.08 4.88
N LEU A 150 8.90 -3.14 4.60
CA LEU A 150 8.83 -1.88 5.34
C LEU A 150 8.13 -2.11 6.70
N ASN A 151 8.91 -2.47 7.72
CA ASN A 151 8.44 -2.71 9.08
C ASN A 151 8.95 -1.62 10.03
N SER A 152 8.30 -1.46 11.20
CA SER A 152 8.73 -0.52 12.26
C SER A 152 10.18 -0.78 12.71
N ASN A 153 10.62 -2.05 12.70
CA ASN A 153 12.00 -2.44 13.04
C ASN A 153 13.04 -1.84 12.08
N HIS A 154 12.72 -1.69 10.80
CA HIS A 154 13.60 -1.05 9.81
C HIS A 154 13.72 0.47 10.01
N LEU A 155 12.67 1.09 10.53
CA LEU A 155 12.62 2.52 10.79
C LEU A 155 13.21 2.91 12.15
N LYS A 156 13.57 1.94 13.00
CA LYS A 156 14.02 2.14 14.39
C LYS A 156 13.07 3.08 15.18
N ILE A 157 11.81 3.11 14.81
CA ILE A 157 10.77 3.87 15.53
C ILE A 157 10.30 2.97 16.68
N LYS A 158 10.58 3.40 17.91
CA LYS A 158 10.03 2.81 19.13
C LYS A 158 8.61 3.29 19.35
#